data_33a0972c172149caa300c2324213eb90
#
_entry.id   33a0972c172149caa300c2324213eb90
#
_cell.length_a   1.000
_cell.length_b   1.000
_cell.length_c   1.000
_cell.angle_alpha   90.00
_cell.angle_beta   90.00
_cell.angle_gamma   90.00
#
_symmetry.space_group_name_H-M   'P 1'
#
loop_
_entity.id
_entity.type
_entity.pdbx_description
1 polymer ?
#
loop_
_entity_poly.entity_id
_entity_poly.type
_entity_poly.pdbx_seq_one_letter_code
_entity_poly.pdbx_strand_id
1 'polypeptide(L)'
;MIRDKVGIAFIGAGTVAEMHGRGIAAASNARFIGAYDLDRRKTEAITTKFGGRVFDSLQQLLSDPGVDAVHVLTPVQHHVSNAIESLKAGKHVLLEKPVAETLEDIALLKGVAQQANRVCMPAHNYIYVPSIRRAKRLLQEGKLGDIGSLWILYNIFHSEQTAATYGGVLRAVCNHHAYSVLYLLGRPRHVMAMTSRVHYKKLTCEDQAMIVCEMENGSIANLWCSFAANDPTNDPWTVLYKILGTNGGISYSWNEAQFRDEGGPAWGMPCYEDGFIGEIDYFINHCVLGGAQPLSTLDDAADALTILMAAERSVSKPETLENVFPE
;
A
#
# COMPACT_ATOMS: atom_id res chain seq x y z
N MET A 1 13.12 -8.30 31.21
CA MET A 1 12.91 -6.85 31.08
C MET A 1 11.85 -6.67 30.00
N ILE A 2 10.71 -6.10 30.33
CA ILE A 2 9.70 -5.67 29.34
C ILE A 2 10.38 -4.55 28.56
N ARG A 3 10.57 -4.73 27.26
CA ARG A 3 11.09 -3.67 26.42
C ARG A 3 10.00 -2.61 26.25
N ASP A 4 10.30 -1.37 26.59
CA ASP A 4 9.35 -0.27 26.51
C ASP A 4 8.96 0.09 25.05
N LYS A 5 9.73 -0.40 24.05
CA LYS A 5 9.52 -0.08 22.63
C LYS A 5 9.81 -1.28 21.73
N VAL A 6 9.01 -1.43 20.68
CA VAL A 6 9.21 -2.41 19.59
C VAL A 6 10.41 -1.98 18.76
N GLY A 7 11.41 -2.84 18.64
CA GLY A 7 12.58 -2.61 17.81
C GLY A 7 12.31 -2.98 16.34
N ILE A 8 12.47 -2.02 15.43
CA ILE A 8 12.17 -2.17 14.01
C ILE A 8 13.42 -2.00 13.17
N ALA A 9 13.64 -2.91 12.23
CA ALA A 9 14.70 -2.78 11.23
C ALA A 9 14.12 -2.83 9.81
N PHE A 10 14.85 -2.24 8.84
CA PHE A 10 14.47 -2.27 7.43
C PHE A 10 15.29 -3.30 6.66
N ILE A 11 14.60 -4.04 5.82
CA ILE A 11 15.16 -4.85 4.75
C ILE A 11 14.85 -4.13 3.44
N GLY A 12 15.87 -3.48 2.87
CA GLY A 12 15.73 -2.48 1.81
C GLY A 12 15.69 -1.05 2.36
N ALA A 13 16.41 -0.15 1.71
CA ALA A 13 16.53 1.25 2.07
C ALA A 13 16.30 2.16 0.85
N GLY A 14 15.32 1.80 0.02
CA GLY A 14 14.90 2.57 -1.16
C GLY A 14 14.08 3.81 -0.80
N THR A 15 13.43 4.40 -1.82
CA THR A 15 12.69 5.67 -1.68
C THR A 15 11.63 5.65 -0.58
N VAL A 16 10.90 4.54 -0.42
CA VAL A 16 9.80 4.43 0.56
C VAL A 16 10.32 4.34 2.01
N ALA A 17 11.58 3.95 2.21
CA ALA A 17 12.18 3.81 3.54
C ALA A 17 12.14 5.11 4.36
N GLU A 18 12.19 6.27 3.69
CA GLU A 18 12.06 7.55 4.38
C GLU A 18 10.66 7.72 5.01
N MET A 19 9.60 7.35 4.31
CA MET A 19 8.23 7.44 4.84
C MET A 19 8.05 6.49 6.03
N HIS A 20 8.56 5.27 5.94
CA HIS A 20 8.58 4.32 7.06
C HIS A 20 9.41 4.84 8.24
N GLY A 21 10.54 5.49 8.00
CA GLY A 21 11.37 6.11 9.04
C GLY A 21 10.62 7.23 9.78
N ARG A 22 9.90 8.08 9.06
CA ARG A 22 9.05 9.14 9.63
C ARG A 22 7.92 8.54 10.48
N GLY A 23 7.24 7.50 9.99
CA GLY A 23 6.21 6.80 10.72
C GLY A 23 6.72 6.18 12.03
N ILE A 24 7.91 5.56 12.01
CA ILE A 24 8.55 5.03 13.23
C ILE A 24 8.90 6.17 14.21
N ALA A 25 9.43 7.28 13.70
CA ALA A 25 9.77 8.44 14.54
C ALA A 25 8.55 9.08 15.20
N ALA A 26 7.38 9.03 14.55
CA ALA A 26 6.11 9.51 15.10
C ALA A 26 5.48 8.53 16.12
N ALA A 27 5.81 7.23 16.05
CA ALA A 27 5.23 6.21 16.92
C ALA A 27 5.94 6.16 18.28
N SER A 28 5.19 6.39 19.36
CA SER A 28 5.74 6.46 20.73
C SER A 28 6.37 5.15 21.21
N ASN A 29 5.80 4.01 20.79
CA ASN A 29 6.19 2.65 21.20
C ASN A 29 7.12 1.96 20.19
N ALA A 30 7.74 2.72 19.29
CA ALA A 30 8.67 2.21 18.30
C ALA A 30 10.09 2.73 18.50
N ARG A 31 11.05 1.98 18.02
CA ARG A 31 12.45 2.37 17.92
C ARG A 31 13.06 1.81 16.64
N PHE A 32 13.62 2.66 15.81
CA PHE A 32 14.39 2.24 14.66
C PHE A 32 15.73 1.65 15.13
N ILE A 33 16.03 0.42 14.75
CA ILE A 33 17.26 -0.30 15.13
C ILE A 33 18.32 -0.15 14.06
N GLY A 34 17.92 -0.13 12.78
CA GLY A 34 18.85 0.00 11.66
C GLY A 34 18.27 -0.59 10.37
N ALA A 35 19.13 -0.71 9.37
CA ALA A 35 18.73 -1.19 8.06
C ALA A 35 19.78 -2.10 7.43
N TYR A 36 19.33 -2.93 6.47
CA TYR A 36 20.14 -3.69 5.53
C TYR A 36 19.65 -3.42 4.11
N ASP A 37 20.57 -3.16 3.20
CA ASP A 37 20.35 -3.08 1.75
C ASP A 37 21.63 -3.57 1.04
N LEU A 38 21.50 -4.07 -0.18
CA LEU A 38 22.65 -4.44 -1.00
C LEU A 38 23.52 -3.22 -1.37
N ASP A 39 22.91 -2.03 -1.48
CA ASP A 39 23.63 -0.76 -1.60
C ASP A 39 23.83 -0.13 -0.22
N ARG A 40 25.04 -0.31 0.34
CA ARG A 40 25.41 0.21 1.66
C ARG A 40 25.19 1.72 1.81
N ARG A 41 25.33 2.49 0.73
CA ARG A 41 25.13 3.96 0.76
C ARG A 41 23.68 4.32 1.13
N LYS A 42 22.70 3.50 0.69
CA LYS A 42 21.30 3.72 1.04
C LYS A 42 21.05 3.47 2.53
N THR A 43 21.63 2.40 3.08
CA THR A 43 21.54 2.13 4.52
C THR A 43 22.23 3.17 5.37
N GLU A 44 23.39 3.68 4.96
CA GLU A 44 24.07 4.78 5.63
C GLU A 44 23.24 6.07 5.62
N ALA A 45 22.60 6.39 4.49
CA ALA A 45 21.73 7.55 4.38
C ALA A 45 20.55 7.49 5.33
N ILE A 46 19.82 6.35 5.37
CA ILE A 46 18.63 6.19 6.21
C ILE A 46 19.00 6.14 7.70
N THR A 47 20.10 5.47 8.06
CA THR A 47 20.56 5.40 9.46
C THR A 47 21.14 6.73 9.95
N THR A 48 21.75 7.53 9.08
CA THR A 48 22.17 8.91 9.41
C THR A 48 20.96 9.78 9.74
N LYS A 49 19.85 9.60 8.99
CA LYS A 49 18.64 10.43 9.15
C LYS A 49 17.83 10.06 10.39
N PHE A 50 17.63 8.77 10.65
CA PHE A 50 16.74 8.28 11.71
C PHE A 50 17.46 7.62 12.89
N GLY A 51 18.78 7.60 12.88
CA GLY A 51 19.57 6.84 13.85
C GLY A 51 19.63 5.34 13.50
N GLY A 52 20.04 4.53 14.47
CA GLY A 52 20.21 3.11 14.27
C GLY A 52 21.56 2.73 13.67
N ARG A 53 21.69 1.50 13.20
CA ARG A 53 22.95 0.98 12.66
C ARG A 53 22.79 0.38 11.27
N VAL A 54 23.88 0.34 10.53
CA VAL A 54 23.97 -0.42 9.29
C VAL A 54 24.23 -1.88 9.63
N PHE A 55 23.43 -2.78 9.08
CA PHE A 55 23.68 -4.23 9.15
C PHE A 55 24.43 -4.67 7.90
N ASP A 56 25.46 -5.50 8.07
CA ASP A 56 26.29 -5.98 6.97
C ASP A 56 25.65 -7.17 6.22
N SER A 57 24.66 -7.80 6.82
CA SER A 57 23.91 -8.89 6.19
C SER A 57 22.49 -9.02 6.74
N LEU A 58 21.60 -9.62 5.96
CA LEU A 58 20.25 -9.98 6.39
C LEU A 58 20.30 -10.87 7.62
N GLN A 59 21.21 -11.86 7.65
CA GLN A 59 21.37 -12.77 8.79
C GLN A 59 21.74 -12.03 10.07
N GLN A 60 22.63 -11.03 9.97
CA GLN A 60 23.00 -10.20 11.11
C GLN A 60 21.80 -9.42 11.66
N LEU A 61 20.99 -8.85 10.76
CA LEU A 61 19.76 -8.14 11.13
C LEU A 61 18.76 -9.07 11.82
N LEU A 62 18.50 -10.22 11.23
CA LEU A 62 17.50 -11.18 11.73
C LEU A 62 17.93 -11.82 13.06
N SER A 63 19.24 -11.99 13.29
CA SER A 63 19.79 -12.55 14.55
C SER A 63 19.82 -11.52 15.68
N ASP A 64 19.63 -10.25 15.39
CA ASP A 64 19.70 -9.20 16.39
C ASP A 64 18.56 -9.32 17.40
N PRO A 65 18.87 -9.49 18.70
CA PRO A 65 17.84 -9.56 19.72
C PRO A 65 17.13 -8.23 19.95
N GLY A 66 17.66 -7.10 19.44
CA GLY A 66 17.05 -5.79 19.49
C GLY A 66 15.94 -5.58 18.45
N VAL A 67 15.88 -6.42 17.42
CA VAL A 67 14.90 -6.36 16.34
C VAL A 67 13.72 -7.27 16.70
N ASP A 68 12.54 -6.70 16.85
CA ASP A 68 11.27 -7.40 17.12
C ASP A 68 10.43 -7.52 15.84
N ALA A 69 10.53 -6.53 14.94
CA ALA A 69 9.81 -6.49 13.68
C ALA A 69 10.70 -5.95 12.55
N VAL A 70 10.36 -6.32 11.33
CA VAL A 70 11.03 -5.80 10.13
C VAL A 70 10.02 -5.17 9.19
N HIS A 71 10.43 -4.10 8.52
CA HIS A 71 9.74 -3.58 7.35
C HIS A 71 10.49 -4.06 6.10
N VAL A 72 9.81 -4.83 5.26
CA VAL A 72 10.38 -5.33 4.00
C VAL A 72 10.04 -4.33 2.90
N LEU A 73 11.04 -3.58 2.46
CA LEU A 73 10.95 -2.42 1.56
C LEU A 73 11.77 -2.63 0.28
N THR A 74 12.01 -3.88 -0.07
CA THR A 74 12.75 -4.29 -1.26
C THR A 74 11.86 -4.20 -2.52
N PRO A 75 12.41 -4.37 -3.74
CA PRO A 75 11.59 -4.65 -4.92
C PRO A 75 10.76 -5.93 -4.76
N VAL A 76 9.58 -5.97 -5.39
CA VAL A 76 8.55 -7.02 -5.18
C VAL A 76 9.05 -8.43 -5.35
N GLN A 77 9.97 -8.69 -6.30
CA GLN A 77 10.56 -10.01 -6.53
C GLN A 77 11.32 -10.57 -5.32
N HIS A 78 11.66 -9.75 -4.32
CA HIS A 78 12.34 -10.15 -3.10
C HIS A 78 11.43 -10.09 -1.85
N HIS A 79 10.17 -9.66 -2.00
CA HIS A 79 9.24 -9.50 -0.88
C HIS A 79 9.03 -10.82 -0.14
N VAL A 80 8.61 -11.85 -0.86
CA VAL A 80 8.21 -13.14 -0.28
C VAL A 80 9.38 -13.83 0.42
N SER A 81 10.54 -13.89 -0.22
CA SER A 81 11.73 -14.51 0.37
C SER A 81 12.17 -13.82 1.65
N ASN A 82 12.29 -12.48 1.62
CA ASN A 82 12.70 -11.70 2.80
C ASN A 82 11.67 -11.79 3.94
N ALA A 83 10.37 -11.78 3.61
CA ALA A 83 9.32 -11.91 4.60
C ALA A 83 9.32 -13.31 5.26
N ILE A 84 9.48 -14.37 4.47
CA ILE A 84 9.58 -15.75 4.97
C ILE A 84 10.78 -15.93 5.90
N GLU A 85 11.97 -15.45 5.50
CA GLU A 85 13.16 -15.51 6.36
C GLU A 85 12.95 -14.77 7.67
N SER A 86 12.33 -13.60 7.62
CA SER A 86 12.02 -12.79 8.80
C SER A 86 11.04 -13.48 9.73
N LEU A 87 9.96 -14.04 9.20
CA LEU A 87 8.96 -14.78 9.97
C LEU A 87 9.57 -16.01 10.65
N LYS A 88 10.39 -16.79 9.90
CA LYS A 88 11.12 -17.95 10.43
C LYS A 88 12.12 -17.57 11.53
N ALA A 89 12.70 -16.38 11.45
CA ALA A 89 13.55 -15.82 12.51
C ALA A 89 12.75 -15.25 13.70
N GLY A 90 11.42 -15.44 13.71
CA GLY A 90 10.54 -15.00 14.79
C GLY A 90 10.24 -13.52 14.80
N LYS A 91 10.46 -12.78 13.68
CA LYS A 91 10.15 -11.36 13.57
C LYS A 91 8.75 -11.14 13.02
N HIS A 92 8.07 -10.09 13.49
CA HIS A 92 6.87 -9.58 12.84
C HIS A 92 7.26 -8.84 11.55
N VAL A 93 6.38 -8.81 10.56
CA VAL A 93 6.67 -8.24 9.24
C VAL A 93 5.61 -7.23 8.84
N LEU A 94 6.02 -6.02 8.49
CA LEU A 94 5.28 -5.09 7.65
C LEU A 94 5.86 -5.18 6.24
N LEU A 95 5.04 -5.60 5.27
CA LEU A 95 5.49 -5.95 3.92
C LEU A 95 4.95 -4.96 2.90
N GLU A 96 5.85 -4.29 2.17
CA GLU A 96 5.45 -3.34 1.13
C GLU A 96 4.60 -3.99 0.03
N LYS A 97 3.76 -3.13 -0.55
CA LYS A 97 2.90 -3.50 -1.68
C LYS A 97 3.69 -3.38 -3.03
N PRO A 98 3.33 -4.17 -4.05
CA PRO A 98 2.48 -5.37 -3.98
C PRO A 98 3.12 -6.43 -3.09
N VAL A 99 2.31 -7.16 -2.33
CA VAL A 99 2.81 -8.19 -1.41
C VAL A 99 3.61 -9.27 -2.14
N ALA A 100 3.09 -9.73 -3.28
CA ALA A 100 3.73 -10.69 -4.17
C ALA A 100 3.18 -10.54 -5.60
N GLU A 101 3.79 -11.25 -6.54
CA GLU A 101 3.37 -11.27 -7.94
C GLU A 101 2.34 -12.36 -8.24
N THR A 102 2.25 -13.40 -7.39
CA THR A 102 1.35 -14.54 -7.55
C THR A 102 0.50 -14.81 -6.31
N LEU A 103 -0.66 -15.45 -6.50
CA LEU A 103 -1.55 -15.85 -5.41
C LEU A 103 -0.93 -16.99 -4.57
N GLU A 104 -0.19 -17.87 -5.22
CA GLU A 104 0.53 -18.99 -4.59
C GLU A 104 1.56 -18.48 -3.59
N ASP A 105 2.29 -17.43 -3.93
CA ASP A 105 3.28 -16.80 -3.05
C ASP A 105 2.60 -16.14 -1.83
N ILE A 106 1.45 -15.50 -2.01
CA ILE A 106 0.68 -14.93 -0.89
C ILE A 106 0.18 -16.05 0.03
N ALA A 107 -0.33 -17.15 -0.55
CA ALA A 107 -0.78 -18.31 0.22
C ALA A 107 0.36 -18.97 1.02
N LEU A 108 1.54 -19.11 0.39
CA LEU A 108 2.74 -19.60 1.06
C LEU A 108 3.12 -18.69 2.24
N LEU A 109 3.17 -17.38 2.01
CA LEU A 109 3.52 -16.40 3.03
C LEU A 109 2.54 -16.44 4.21
N LYS A 110 1.24 -16.59 3.93
CA LYS A 110 0.20 -16.73 4.96
C LYS A 110 0.44 -17.98 5.82
N GLY A 111 0.73 -19.12 5.19
CA GLY A 111 1.04 -20.37 5.91
C GLY A 111 2.26 -20.22 6.83
N VAL A 112 3.32 -19.57 6.35
CA VAL A 112 4.54 -19.34 7.15
C VAL A 112 4.26 -18.39 8.32
N ALA A 113 3.51 -17.31 8.10
CA ALA A 113 3.14 -16.35 9.16
C ALA A 113 2.35 -17.04 10.29
N GLN A 114 1.38 -17.90 9.91
CA GLN A 114 0.59 -18.69 10.86
C GLN A 114 1.48 -19.67 11.67
N GLN A 115 2.35 -20.42 10.98
CA GLN A 115 3.27 -21.37 11.64
C GLN A 115 4.24 -20.68 12.59
N ALA A 116 4.75 -19.51 12.21
CA ALA A 116 5.65 -18.71 13.04
C ALA A 116 4.93 -18.02 14.21
N ASN A 117 3.60 -17.98 14.19
CA ASN A 117 2.78 -17.17 15.11
C ASN A 117 3.26 -15.72 15.15
N ARG A 118 3.41 -15.11 13.96
CA ARG A 118 3.85 -13.74 13.79
C ARG A 118 2.93 -12.99 12.84
N VAL A 119 2.81 -11.70 13.07
CA VAL A 119 2.07 -10.80 12.18
C VAL A 119 2.88 -10.64 10.88
N CYS A 120 2.20 -10.80 9.74
CA CYS A 120 2.65 -10.34 8.44
C CYS A 120 1.55 -9.43 7.90
N MET A 121 1.79 -8.13 7.94
CA MET A 121 0.83 -7.10 7.56
C MET A 121 1.21 -6.49 6.22
N PRO A 122 0.33 -6.50 5.20
CA PRO A 122 0.51 -5.74 3.96
C PRO A 122 0.57 -4.23 4.23
N ALA A 123 1.51 -3.52 3.60
CA ALA A 123 1.62 -2.07 3.66
C ALA A 123 0.58 -1.41 2.74
N HIS A 124 -0.67 -1.48 3.12
CA HIS A 124 -1.82 -0.89 2.45
C HIS A 124 -2.15 0.49 3.07
N ASN A 125 -1.20 1.40 3.03
CA ASN A 125 -1.14 2.64 3.79
C ASN A 125 -2.39 3.54 3.66
N TYR A 126 -3.09 3.55 2.52
CA TYR A 126 -4.22 4.47 2.29
C TYR A 126 -5.43 4.19 3.19
N ILE A 127 -5.67 2.93 3.57
CA ILE A 127 -6.78 2.61 4.48
C ILE A 127 -6.52 3.03 5.93
N TYR A 128 -5.27 3.37 6.26
CA TYR A 128 -4.89 3.86 7.59
C TYR A 128 -4.97 5.38 7.72
N VAL A 129 -5.19 6.10 6.62
CA VAL A 129 -5.45 7.54 6.63
C VAL A 129 -6.68 7.83 7.51
N PRO A 130 -6.60 8.79 8.47
CA PRO A 130 -7.69 9.08 9.39
C PRO A 130 -9.03 9.35 8.71
N SER A 131 -9.03 10.11 7.60
CA SER A 131 -10.24 10.41 6.81
C SER A 131 -10.84 9.17 6.17
N ILE A 132 -10.04 8.24 5.66
CA ILE A 132 -10.53 6.97 5.07
C ILE A 132 -11.09 6.05 6.18
N ARG A 133 -10.44 5.99 7.33
CA ARG A 133 -10.97 5.26 8.49
C ARG A 133 -12.30 5.86 8.98
N ARG A 134 -12.43 7.18 8.97
CA ARG A 134 -13.69 7.87 9.26
C ARG A 134 -14.77 7.50 8.22
N ALA A 135 -14.43 7.51 6.94
CA ALA A 135 -15.33 7.09 5.86
C ALA A 135 -15.85 5.66 6.09
N LYS A 136 -14.97 4.70 6.39
CA LYS A 136 -15.35 3.32 6.69
C LYS A 136 -16.32 3.24 7.88
N ARG A 137 -16.08 3.98 8.94
CA ARG A 137 -16.95 4.03 10.12
C ARG A 137 -18.35 4.57 9.77
N LEU A 138 -18.44 5.65 8.97
CA LEU A 138 -19.73 6.21 8.54
C LEU A 138 -20.50 5.23 7.64
N LEU A 139 -19.80 4.45 6.80
CA LEU A 139 -20.40 3.36 6.02
C LEU A 139 -20.97 2.27 6.93
N GLN A 140 -20.19 1.81 7.92
CA GLN A 140 -20.60 0.78 8.88
C GLN A 140 -21.77 1.22 9.76
N GLU A 141 -21.87 2.51 10.08
CA GLU A 141 -22.99 3.11 10.82
C GLU A 141 -24.25 3.32 9.94
N GLY A 142 -24.20 2.97 8.66
CA GLY A 142 -25.31 3.15 7.72
C GLY A 142 -25.67 4.60 7.43
N LYS A 143 -24.78 5.56 7.71
CA LYS A 143 -25.05 7.01 7.55
C LYS A 143 -25.32 7.41 6.11
N LEU A 144 -24.78 6.68 5.14
CA LEU A 144 -24.95 6.97 3.72
C LEU A 144 -26.18 6.28 3.11
N GLY A 145 -26.85 5.39 3.85
CA GLY A 145 -27.91 4.54 3.28
C GLY A 145 -27.34 3.51 2.30
N ASP A 146 -28.09 3.18 1.25
CA ASP A 146 -27.64 2.28 0.19
C ASP A 146 -26.58 3.00 -0.67
N ILE A 147 -25.45 2.34 -0.87
CA ILE A 147 -24.36 2.91 -1.66
C ILE A 147 -24.63 2.73 -3.14
N GLY A 148 -24.61 3.83 -3.88
CA GLY A 148 -24.74 3.83 -5.34
C GLY A 148 -23.41 3.79 -6.07
N SER A 149 -22.41 4.56 -5.59
CA SER A 149 -21.11 4.61 -6.27
C SER A 149 -19.93 4.99 -5.36
N LEU A 150 -18.76 4.50 -5.76
CA LEU A 150 -17.45 4.90 -5.25
C LEU A 150 -16.57 5.35 -6.42
N TRP A 151 -15.93 6.48 -6.29
CA TRP A 151 -14.91 6.97 -7.23
C TRP A 151 -13.58 7.09 -6.51
N ILE A 152 -12.53 6.48 -7.08
CA ILE A 152 -11.15 6.65 -6.64
C ILE A 152 -10.35 7.13 -7.84
N LEU A 153 -9.69 8.27 -7.66
CA LEU A 153 -8.85 8.89 -8.67
C LEU A 153 -7.47 9.12 -8.05
N TYR A 154 -6.43 8.73 -8.79
CA TYR A 154 -5.06 8.92 -8.38
C TYR A 154 -4.18 9.20 -9.59
N ASN A 155 -3.80 10.46 -9.75
CA ASN A 155 -2.95 10.91 -10.83
C ASN A 155 -1.65 11.43 -10.26
N ILE A 156 -0.54 10.90 -10.75
CA ILE A 156 0.80 11.33 -10.36
C ILE A 156 1.65 11.45 -11.62
N PHE A 157 2.41 12.52 -11.70
CA PHE A 157 3.41 12.64 -12.73
C PHE A 157 4.73 11.98 -12.29
N HIS A 158 5.16 10.99 -13.04
CA HIS A 158 6.52 10.47 -12.99
C HIS A 158 7.23 10.75 -14.32
N SER A 159 8.55 10.95 -14.26
CA SER A 159 9.34 10.90 -15.48
C SER A 159 9.26 9.48 -16.08
N GLU A 160 9.41 9.37 -17.40
CA GLU A 160 9.41 8.06 -18.07
C GLU A 160 10.46 7.10 -17.49
N GLN A 161 11.63 7.64 -17.09
CA GLN A 161 12.67 6.87 -16.43
C GLN A 161 12.22 6.29 -15.08
N THR A 162 11.52 7.09 -14.27
CA THR A 162 10.97 6.64 -12.99
C THR A 162 9.83 5.63 -13.20
N ALA A 163 8.91 5.93 -14.12
CA ALA A 163 7.77 5.06 -14.41
C ALA A 163 8.20 3.67 -14.92
N ALA A 164 9.32 3.60 -15.65
CA ALA A 164 9.88 2.33 -16.14
C ALA A 164 10.21 1.32 -15.02
N THR A 165 10.46 1.81 -13.81
CA THR A 165 10.78 0.93 -12.67
C THR A 165 9.56 0.22 -12.10
N TYR A 166 8.35 0.64 -12.47
CA TYR A 166 7.10 0.13 -11.87
C TYR A 166 6.35 -0.90 -12.74
N GLY A 167 6.74 -1.06 -14.01
CA GLY A 167 6.14 -2.08 -14.89
C GLY A 167 4.70 -1.81 -15.33
N GLY A 168 4.21 -0.56 -15.17
CA GLY A 168 2.86 -0.13 -15.54
C GLY A 168 2.03 0.38 -14.37
N VAL A 169 1.05 1.24 -14.68
CA VAL A 169 0.22 1.90 -13.67
C VAL A 169 -0.82 0.95 -13.06
N LEU A 170 -1.28 -0.04 -13.82
CA LEU A 170 -2.31 -0.98 -13.38
C LEU A 170 -1.85 -1.77 -12.14
N ARG A 171 -0.67 -2.36 -12.19
CA ARG A 171 -0.11 -3.11 -11.05
C ARG A 171 0.42 -2.20 -9.94
N ALA A 172 1.04 -1.08 -10.30
CA ALA A 172 1.71 -0.23 -9.34
C ALA A 172 0.76 0.66 -8.53
N VAL A 173 -0.19 1.33 -9.22
CA VAL A 173 -1.10 2.31 -8.58
C VAL A 173 -2.47 1.72 -8.31
N CYS A 174 -3.06 0.97 -9.27
CA CYS A 174 -4.38 0.41 -9.03
C CYS A 174 -4.40 -0.65 -7.91
N ASN A 175 -3.24 -1.12 -7.45
CA ASN A 175 -3.15 -1.90 -6.20
C ASN A 175 -3.72 -1.11 -5.02
N HIS A 176 -3.38 0.19 -4.91
CA HIS A 176 -3.96 1.07 -3.87
C HIS A 176 -5.49 1.18 -3.99
N HIS A 177 -6.00 1.22 -5.21
CA HIS A 177 -7.44 1.28 -5.45
C HIS A 177 -8.13 -0.04 -5.11
N ALA A 178 -7.54 -1.18 -5.49
CA ALA A 178 -8.10 -2.50 -5.24
C ALA A 178 -8.29 -2.77 -3.75
N TYR A 179 -7.24 -2.58 -2.93
CA TYR A 179 -7.40 -2.78 -1.48
C TYR A 179 -8.29 -1.71 -0.82
N SER A 180 -8.37 -0.50 -1.38
CA SER A 180 -9.28 0.54 -0.89
C SER A 180 -10.74 0.18 -1.15
N VAL A 181 -11.07 -0.36 -2.34
CA VAL A 181 -12.42 -0.88 -2.65
C VAL A 181 -12.78 -2.00 -1.70
N LEU A 182 -11.89 -2.98 -1.53
CA LEU A 182 -12.10 -4.10 -0.60
C LEU A 182 -12.38 -3.60 0.82
N TYR A 183 -11.58 -2.66 1.31
CA TYR A 183 -11.75 -2.08 2.63
C TYR A 183 -13.06 -1.32 2.77
N LEU A 184 -13.43 -0.49 1.80
CA LEU A 184 -14.62 0.37 1.89
C LEU A 184 -15.92 -0.40 1.59
N LEU A 185 -15.98 -1.12 0.48
CA LEU A 185 -17.20 -1.71 -0.07
C LEU A 185 -17.22 -3.24 -0.11
N GLY A 186 -16.08 -3.91 0.08
CA GLY A 186 -15.97 -5.37 -0.04
C GLY A 186 -15.57 -5.82 -1.45
N ARG A 187 -15.84 -7.08 -1.76
CA ARG A 187 -15.47 -7.73 -3.02
C ARG A 187 -16.36 -7.27 -4.18
N PRO A 188 -15.78 -6.92 -5.34
CA PRO A 188 -16.54 -6.75 -6.56
C PRO A 188 -16.90 -8.12 -7.16
N ARG A 189 -18.07 -8.18 -7.83
CA ARG A 189 -18.51 -9.35 -8.59
C ARG A 189 -17.82 -9.41 -9.96
N HIS A 190 -17.84 -8.27 -10.67
CA HIS A 190 -17.29 -8.17 -12.02
C HIS A 190 -16.38 -6.93 -12.14
N VAL A 191 -15.45 -7.00 -13.07
CA VAL A 191 -14.64 -5.84 -13.47
C VAL A 191 -14.59 -5.70 -14.99
N MET A 192 -14.47 -4.45 -15.43
CA MET A 192 -14.10 -4.07 -16.79
C MET A 192 -12.98 -3.06 -16.70
N ALA A 193 -11.95 -3.19 -17.54
CA ALA A 193 -10.80 -2.30 -17.52
C ALA A 193 -10.37 -1.86 -18.90
N MET A 194 -9.87 -0.64 -18.95
CA MET A 194 -9.22 -0.07 -20.12
C MET A 194 -7.88 0.53 -19.71
N THR A 195 -6.90 0.37 -20.56
CA THR A 195 -5.57 0.96 -20.38
C THR A 195 -5.16 1.71 -21.63
N SER A 196 -4.30 2.70 -21.48
CA SER A 196 -3.69 3.38 -22.62
C SER A 196 -2.25 3.77 -22.32
N ARG A 197 -1.51 4.06 -23.39
CA ARG A 197 -0.17 4.59 -23.37
C ARG A 197 -0.11 5.79 -24.31
N VAL A 198 -0.24 6.97 -23.74
CA VAL A 198 -0.35 8.22 -24.51
C VAL A 198 0.87 9.10 -24.34
N HIS A 199 1.34 9.27 -23.11
CA HIS A 199 2.38 10.21 -22.75
C HIS A 199 3.78 9.67 -22.95
N TYR A 200 4.03 8.42 -22.55
CA TYR A 200 5.35 7.81 -22.62
C TYR A 200 5.62 7.20 -23.99
N LYS A 201 6.82 7.41 -24.50
CA LYS A 201 7.24 6.95 -25.85
C LYS A 201 8.09 5.70 -25.82
N LYS A 202 8.85 5.49 -24.75
CA LYS A 202 9.84 4.39 -24.63
C LYS A 202 9.33 3.21 -23.80
N LEU A 203 8.35 3.44 -22.92
CA LEU A 203 7.77 2.36 -22.13
C LEU A 203 6.89 1.47 -23.01
N THR A 204 6.90 0.18 -22.71
CA THR A 204 6.03 -0.82 -23.34
C THR A 204 4.73 -1.07 -22.56
N CYS A 205 4.69 -0.66 -21.28
CA CYS A 205 3.52 -0.76 -20.41
C CYS A 205 2.63 0.49 -20.51
N GLU A 206 1.45 0.40 -19.94
CA GLU A 206 0.45 1.48 -19.89
C GLU A 206 0.87 2.60 -18.93
N ASP A 207 0.50 3.84 -19.25
CA ASP A 207 0.71 5.02 -18.42
C ASP A 207 -0.58 5.51 -17.74
N GLN A 208 -1.72 4.94 -18.11
CA GLN A 208 -2.99 5.16 -17.42
C GLN A 208 -3.90 3.95 -17.52
N ALA A 209 -4.75 3.78 -16.51
CA ALA A 209 -5.74 2.71 -16.41
C ALA A 209 -7.04 3.22 -15.80
N MET A 210 -8.15 2.66 -16.27
CA MET A 210 -9.46 2.83 -15.69
C MET A 210 -10.08 1.45 -15.47
N ILE A 211 -10.57 1.21 -14.25
CA ILE A 211 -11.26 -0.03 -13.88
C ILE A 211 -12.66 0.36 -13.38
N VAL A 212 -13.67 -0.30 -13.89
CA VAL A 212 -15.04 -0.23 -13.39
C VAL A 212 -15.35 -1.56 -12.72
N CYS A 213 -15.77 -1.50 -11.46
CA CYS A 213 -16.17 -2.67 -10.67
C CYS A 213 -17.68 -2.65 -10.43
N GLU A 214 -18.36 -3.74 -10.72
CA GLU A 214 -19.71 -4.00 -10.23
C GLU A 214 -19.60 -4.71 -8.88
N MET A 215 -20.13 -4.09 -7.84
CA MET A 215 -20.09 -4.64 -6.47
C MET A 215 -21.25 -5.64 -6.24
N GLU A 216 -21.11 -6.52 -5.24
CA GLU A 216 -22.16 -7.50 -4.90
C GLU A 216 -23.53 -6.87 -4.60
N ASN A 217 -23.54 -5.68 -4.00
CA ASN A 217 -24.75 -4.92 -3.68
C ASN A 217 -25.32 -4.12 -4.87
N GLY A 218 -24.75 -4.26 -6.08
CA GLY A 218 -25.14 -3.53 -7.28
C GLY A 218 -24.59 -2.11 -7.39
N SER A 219 -23.80 -1.62 -6.43
CA SER A 219 -23.10 -0.35 -6.58
C SER A 219 -21.93 -0.44 -7.58
N ILE A 220 -21.48 0.71 -8.08
CA ILE A 220 -20.39 0.79 -9.05
C ILE A 220 -19.20 1.51 -8.44
N ALA A 221 -18.01 0.89 -8.52
CA ALA A 221 -16.76 1.56 -8.20
C ALA A 221 -15.98 1.88 -9.47
N ASN A 222 -15.56 3.16 -9.61
CA ASN A 222 -14.72 3.64 -10.69
C ASN A 222 -13.34 3.96 -10.15
N LEU A 223 -12.33 3.31 -10.70
CA LEU A 223 -10.93 3.45 -10.29
C LEU A 223 -10.15 3.99 -11.48
N TRP A 224 -9.60 5.19 -11.33
CA TRP A 224 -8.79 5.79 -12.39
C TRP A 224 -7.42 6.18 -11.85
N CYS A 225 -6.38 5.86 -12.62
CA CYS A 225 -5.01 6.23 -12.28
C CYS A 225 -4.17 6.55 -13.52
N SER A 226 -3.19 7.44 -13.33
CA SER A 226 -2.22 7.80 -14.35
C SER A 226 -0.85 8.11 -13.74
N PHE A 227 0.21 7.62 -14.38
CA PHE A 227 1.58 8.04 -14.08
C PHE A 227 2.01 9.30 -14.84
N ALA A 228 1.27 9.68 -15.87
CA ALA A 228 1.68 10.70 -16.81
C ALA A 228 0.79 11.95 -16.77
N ALA A 229 -0.09 12.04 -15.77
CA ALA A 229 -0.91 13.22 -15.59
C ALA A 229 -0.02 14.37 -15.08
N ASN A 230 0.28 15.31 -15.95
CA ASN A 230 0.85 16.59 -15.59
C ASN A 230 -0.31 17.58 -15.47
N ASP A 231 -0.89 17.66 -14.27
CA ASP A 231 -1.99 18.57 -14.02
C ASP A 231 -1.45 20.00 -13.80
N PRO A 232 -1.69 20.95 -14.73
CA PRO A 232 -1.23 22.32 -14.61
C PRO A 232 -2.04 23.15 -13.60
N THR A 233 -3.08 22.58 -12.98
CA THR A 233 -4.01 23.30 -12.09
C THR A 233 -3.52 23.44 -10.66
N ASN A 234 -2.21 23.27 -10.41
CA ASN A 234 -1.55 23.32 -9.09
C ASN A 234 -1.87 22.15 -8.15
N ASP A 235 -2.35 21.06 -8.71
CA ASP A 235 -2.56 19.81 -7.96
C ASP A 235 -1.76 18.68 -8.62
N PRO A 236 -0.42 18.67 -8.47
CA PRO A 236 0.46 17.75 -9.18
C PRO A 236 0.25 16.30 -8.75
N TRP A 237 -0.45 16.08 -7.64
CA TRP A 237 -0.79 14.77 -7.13
C TRP A 237 -2.25 14.74 -6.69
N THR A 238 -3.13 14.43 -7.62
CA THR A 238 -4.56 14.39 -7.34
C THR A 238 -4.96 13.02 -6.82
N VAL A 239 -5.35 12.99 -5.56
CA VAL A 239 -6.02 11.82 -4.95
C VAL A 239 -7.41 12.25 -4.50
N LEU A 240 -8.43 11.56 -5.01
CA LEU A 240 -9.82 11.79 -4.68
C LEU A 240 -10.52 10.47 -4.39
N TYR A 241 -11.24 10.43 -3.27
CA TYR A 241 -12.22 9.40 -2.94
C TYR A 241 -13.59 10.07 -2.82
N LYS A 242 -14.58 9.57 -3.54
CA LYS A 242 -15.96 10.06 -3.44
C LYS A 242 -16.93 8.88 -3.36
N ILE A 243 -17.74 8.86 -2.31
CA ILE A 243 -18.75 7.83 -2.09
C ILE A 243 -20.11 8.52 -2.07
N LEU A 244 -21.05 8.01 -2.85
CA LEU A 244 -22.42 8.50 -2.92
C LEU A 244 -23.38 7.40 -2.50
N GLY A 245 -24.25 7.72 -1.56
CA GLY A 245 -25.32 6.85 -1.10
C GLY A 245 -26.67 7.59 -1.10
N THR A 246 -27.75 6.88 -0.80
CA THR A 246 -29.11 7.42 -0.81
C THR A 246 -29.36 8.49 0.24
N ASN A 247 -28.62 8.48 1.36
CA ASN A 247 -28.77 9.40 2.46
C ASN A 247 -27.65 10.44 2.56
N GLY A 248 -26.67 10.42 1.64
CA GLY A 248 -25.57 11.38 1.65
C GLY A 248 -24.34 10.92 0.92
N GLY A 249 -23.26 11.66 1.03
CA GLY A 249 -21.99 11.38 0.39
C GLY A 249 -20.78 11.73 1.23
N ILE A 250 -19.65 11.13 0.90
CA ILE A 250 -18.34 11.41 1.46
C ILE A 250 -17.44 11.87 0.33
N SER A 251 -16.63 12.88 0.57
CA SER A 251 -15.53 13.28 -0.31
C SER A 251 -14.26 13.43 0.52
N TYR A 252 -13.16 12.90 0.00
CA TYR A 252 -11.82 13.05 0.56
C TYR A 252 -10.85 13.34 -0.56
N SER A 253 -9.98 14.30 -0.37
CA SER A 253 -8.87 14.56 -1.29
C SER A 253 -7.63 15.00 -0.50
N TRP A 254 -6.47 14.97 -1.14
CA TRP A 254 -5.23 15.45 -0.52
C TRP A 254 -5.14 16.98 -0.44
N ASN A 255 -6.17 17.69 -0.89
CA ASN A 255 -6.26 19.15 -0.86
C ASN A 255 -6.87 19.71 0.42
N GLU A 256 -7.25 18.87 1.40
CA GLU A 256 -7.95 19.32 2.61
C GLU A 256 -7.13 20.27 3.50
N ALA A 257 -5.80 20.15 3.54
CA ALA A 257 -4.92 21.07 4.27
C ALA A 257 -3.52 21.00 3.66
N GLN A 258 -3.19 21.91 2.76
CA GLN A 258 -1.86 21.95 2.15
C GLN A 258 -1.00 23.04 2.77
N PHE A 259 0.11 22.63 3.37
CA PHE A 259 1.28 23.48 3.54
C PHE A 259 2.33 23.02 2.55
N ARG A 260 2.75 23.88 1.62
CA ARG A 260 3.88 23.66 0.74
C ARG A 260 4.96 24.65 1.07
N ASP A 261 6.14 24.16 1.36
CA ASP A 261 7.36 24.92 1.16
C ASP A 261 7.76 24.83 -0.32
N GLU A 262 8.46 25.84 -0.82
CA GLU A 262 8.79 25.93 -2.23
C GLU A 262 9.59 24.71 -2.70
N GLY A 263 9.03 23.92 -3.62
CA GLY A 263 9.75 22.93 -4.43
C GLY A 263 9.86 21.51 -3.91
N GLY A 264 9.14 21.12 -2.85
CA GLY A 264 9.14 19.74 -2.36
C GLY A 264 8.45 18.75 -3.31
N PRO A 265 8.89 17.48 -3.40
CA PRO A 265 8.21 16.46 -4.17
C PRO A 265 6.81 16.16 -3.60
N ALA A 266 5.87 15.76 -4.47
CA ALA A 266 4.48 15.52 -4.09
C ALA A 266 4.29 14.48 -2.96
N TRP A 267 5.20 13.51 -2.82
CA TRP A 267 5.20 12.55 -1.70
C TRP A 267 5.62 13.14 -0.34
N GLY A 268 6.04 14.40 -0.28
CA GLY A 268 6.23 15.14 0.96
C GLY A 268 4.96 15.78 1.50
N MET A 269 3.80 15.52 0.90
CA MET A 269 2.53 16.08 1.36
C MET A 269 2.09 15.43 2.68
N PRO A 270 1.63 16.21 3.66
CA PRO A 270 1.18 15.70 4.96
C PRO A 270 0.17 14.56 4.85
N CYS A 271 -0.80 14.66 3.94
CA CYS A 271 -1.82 13.62 3.74
C CYS A 271 -1.25 12.28 3.27
N TYR A 272 -0.15 12.28 2.50
CA TYR A 272 0.55 11.06 2.13
C TYR A 272 1.28 10.45 3.32
N GLU A 273 1.95 11.28 4.12
CA GLU A 273 2.67 10.87 5.33
C GLU A 273 1.72 10.29 6.39
N ASP A 274 0.51 10.86 6.55
CA ASP A 274 -0.50 10.39 7.49
C ASP A 274 -0.87 8.92 7.29
N GLY A 275 -0.86 8.44 6.04
CA GLY A 275 -1.10 7.03 5.73
C GLY A 275 -0.03 6.12 6.33
N PHE A 276 1.25 6.49 6.21
CA PHE A 276 2.36 5.74 6.79
C PHE A 276 2.39 5.83 8.31
N ILE A 277 2.16 7.00 8.86
CA ILE A 277 2.08 7.19 10.33
C ILE A 277 0.97 6.30 10.90
N GLY A 278 -0.23 6.36 10.31
CA GLY A 278 -1.37 5.57 10.78
C GLY A 278 -1.17 4.06 10.61
N GLU A 279 -0.56 3.63 9.52
CA GLU A 279 -0.23 2.23 9.25
C GLU A 279 0.78 1.67 10.25
N ILE A 280 1.88 2.37 10.45
CA ILE A 280 2.96 1.96 11.34
C ILE A 280 2.50 1.97 12.79
N ASP A 281 1.75 2.99 13.20
CA ASP A 281 1.12 3.03 14.53
C ASP A 281 0.20 1.82 14.75
N TYR A 282 -0.66 1.51 13.75
CA TYR A 282 -1.56 0.36 13.84
C TYR A 282 -0.79 -0.98 13.90
N PHE A 283 0.23 -1.14 13.06
CA PHE A 283 1.08 -2.33 13.07
C PHE A 283 1.71 -2.55 14.44
N ILE A 284 2.28 -1.50 15.03
CA ILE A 284 2.99 -1.61 16.31
C ILE A 284 2.02 -1.79 17.47
N ASN A 285 1.09 -0.85 17.63
CA ASN A 285 0.28 -0.76 18.84
C ASN A 285 -0.89 -1.74 18.84
N HIS A 286 -1.51 -1.98 17.69
CA HIS A 286 -2.67 -2.86 17.62
C HIS A 286 -2.27 -4.30 17.25
N CYS A 287 -1.39 -4.50 16.26
CA CYS A 287 -1.07 -5.85 15.82
C CYS A 287 0.05 -6.48 16.66
N VAL A 288 1.23 -5.85 16.77
CA VAL A 288 2.40 -6.44 17.45
C VAL A 288 2.20 -6.48 18.97
N LEU A 289 1.81 -5.37 19.57
CA LEU A 289 1.62 -5.26 21.02
C LEU A 289 0.23 -5.72 21.48
N GLY A 290 -0.81 -5.40 20.72
CA GLY A 290 -2.20 -5.64 21.07
C GLY A 290 -2.77 -6.98 20.57
N GLY A 291 -2.09 -7.68 19.67
CA GLY A 291 -2.56 -8.97 19.11
C GLY A 291 -3.76 -8.86 18.18
N ALA A 292 -4.13 -7.65 17.74
CA ALA A 292 -5.21 -7.44 16.80
C ALA A 292 -4.81 -7.87 15.38
N GLN A 293 -5.82 -8.23 14.57
CA GLN A 293 -5.60 -8.46 13.14
C GLN A 293 -5.33 -7.13 12.40
N PRO A 294 -4.51 -7.13 11.34
CA PRO A 294 -4.40 -6.00 10.43
C PRO A 294 -5.76 -5.57 9.86
N LEU A 295 -5.93 -4.29 9.53
CA LEU A 295 -7.12 -3.79 8.81
C LEU A 295 -7.18 -4.29 7.38
N SER A 296 -6.04 -4.66 6.80
CA SER A 296 -5.91 -5.38 5.55
C SER A 296 -4.97 -6.56 5.80
N THR A 297 -5.45 -7.75 5.52
CA THR A 297 -4.78 -9.02 5.77
C THR A 297 -4.06 -9.53 4.51
N LEU A 298 -3.36 -10.66 4.61
CA LEU A 298 -2.83 -11.35 3.43
C LEU A 298 -3.94 -11.88 2.52
N ASP A 299 -5.14 -12.18 3.06
CA ASP A 299 -6.30 -12.52 2.24
C ASP A 299 -6.79 -11.31 1.45
N ASP A 300 -6.84 -10.13 2.06
CA ASP A 300 -7.19 -8.90 1.34
C ASP A 300 -6.13 -8.55 0.27
N ALA A 301 -4.87 -8.86 0.51
CA ALA A 301 -3.81 -8.69 -0.50
C ALA A 301 -3.99 -9.68 -1.67
N ALA A 302 -4.40 -10.92 -1.41
CA ALA A 302 -4.74 -11.89 -2.45
C ALA A 302 -5.98 -11.45 -3.23
N ASP A 303 -7.01 -10.95 -2.56
CA ASP A 303 -8.20 -10.41 -3.19
C ASP A 303 -7.88 -9.18 -4.07
N ALA A 304 -7.03 -8.28 -3.59
CA ALA A 304 -6.57 -7.13 -4.37
C ALA A 304 -5.81 -7.55 -5.64
N LEU A 305 -4.92 -8.54 -5.52
CA LEU A 305 -4.23 -9.11 -6.68
C LEU A 305 -5.21 -9.77 -7.65
N THR A 306 -6.22 -10.48 -7.13
CA THR A 306 -7.26 -11.13 -7.94
C THR A 306 -8.06 -10.11 -8.77
N ILE A 307 -8.41 -8.97 -8.17
CA ILE A 307 -9.06 -7.86 -8.88
C ILE A 307 -8.19 -7.35 -10.02
N LEU A 308 -6.89 -7.14 -9.77
CA LEU A 308 -5.97 -6.66 -10.81
C LEU A 308 -5.77 -7.69 -11.93
N MET A 309 -5.67 -8.97 -11.60
CA MET A 309 -5.59 -10.05 -12.60
C MET A 309 -6.85 -10.12 -13.47
N ALA A 310 -8.04 -9.91 -12.86
CA ALA A 310 -9.29 -9.83 -13.62
C ALA A 310 -9.33 -8.58 -14.52
N ALA A 311 -8.84 -7.44 -14.04
CA ALA A 311 -8.70 -6.23 -14.85
C ALA A 311 -7.76 -6.44 -16.05
N GLU A 312 -6.63 -7.12 -15.87
CA GLU A 312 -5.71 -7.48 -16.97
C GLU A 312 -6.36 -8.39 -18.00
N ARG A 313 -7.13 -9.38 -17.56
CA ARG A 313 -7.90 -10.25 -18.48
C ARG A 313 -8.93 -9.43 -19.26
N SER A 314 -9.63 -8.50 -18.61
CA SER A 314 -10.60 -7.61 -19.25
C SER A 314 -9.94 -6.70 -20.30
N VAL A 315 -8.77 -6.15 -20.03
CA VAL A 315 -8.00 -5.38 -21.04
C VAL A 315 -7.70 -6.20 -22.28
N SER A 316 -7.41 -7.49 -22.10
CA SER A 316 -7.13 -8.42 -23.21
C SER A 316 -8.40 -8.86 -23.97
N LYS A 317 -9.59 -8.66 -23.38
CA LYS A 317 -10.89 -9.04 -23.94
C LYS A 317 -11.93 -7.93 -23.66
N PRO A 318 -11.83 -6.79 -24.34
CA PRO A 318 -12.57 -5.57 -23.96
C PRO A 318 -14.09 -5.68 -24.08
N GLU A 319 -14.61 -6.72 -24.71
CA GLU A 319 -16.06 -6.95 -24.87
C GLU A 319 -16.70 -7.79 -23.75
N THR A 320 -15.91 -8.24 -22.77
CA THR A 320 -16.38 -9.12 -21.70
C THR A 320 -16.22 -8.52 -20.31
N LEU A 321 -17.26 -8.65 -19.50
CA LEU A 321 -17.15 -8.49 -18.05
C LEU A 321 -16.39 -9.70 -17.49
N GLU A 322 -15.33 -9.46 -16.73
CA GLU A 322 -14.57 -10.52 -16.09
C GLU A 322 -15.07 -10.77 -14.67
N ASN A 323 -15.42 -12.03 -14.38
CA ASN A 323 -15.66 -12.48 -13.01
C ASN A 323 -14.37 -12.32 -12.21
N VAL A 324 -14.46 -11.68 -11.04
CA VAL A 324 -13.28 -11.46 -10.19
C VAL A 324 -13.00 -12.72 -9.38
N PHE A 325 -14.01 -13.22 -8.70
CA PHE A 325 -13.91 -14.43 -7.91
C PHE A 325 -14.78 -15.50 -8.59
N PRO A 326 -14.18 -16.55 -9.17
CA PRO A 326 -14.97 -17.66 -9.70
C PRO A 326 -15.73 -18.38 -8.56
N GLU A 327 -16.89 -18.93 -8.90
CA GLU A 327 -17.72 -19.73 -7.98
C GLU A 327 -16.99 -20.97 -7.44
#